data_49e8348623da5ad3b866ea48f49c3f8b
#
_entry.id   49e8348623da5ad3b866ea48f49c3f8b
#
_cell.length_a   1.000
_cell.length_b   1.000
_cell.length_c   1.000
_cell.angle_alpha   90.00
_cell.angle_beta   90.00
_cell.angle_gamma   90.00
#
_symmetry.space_group_name_H-M   'P 1'
#
loop_
_entity.id
_entity.type
_entity.pdbx_description
1 polymer ?
#
loop_
_entity_poly.entity_id
_entity_poly.type
_entity_poly.pdbx_seq_one_letter_code
_entity_poly.pdbx_strand_id
1 'polypeptide(L)'
;ERLNGDIDQMTSMIESVLQYTQSEMKFEQLRQISLQSLIGAIVSDFQDANQPVKFVEQDSLAVSAKTILFNSKPKLFYSKILSAQNVIIYARPLSMQRAITNLIDNALKYGRKANVSLQAESQKASIIIDDYGDSETVENLKQLTAPFKRGKNVKNIKGTGIGLAIVSTIAEQHGGNLTFDRWEEGMRVILSIPR
;
A
#
# COMPACT_ATOMS: atom_id res chain seq x y z
N GLU A 1 33.58 9.67 -17.02
CA GLU A 1 33.18 11.03 -16.60
C GLU A 1 31.78 11.41 -17.14
N ARG A 2 31.46 11.17 -18.43
CA ARG A 2 30.10 11.45 -18.97
C ARG A 2 28.98 10.68 -18.26
N LEU A 3 29.18 9.40 -17.96
CA LEU A 3 28.17 8.56 -17.29
C LEU A 3 27.82 9.07 -15.88
N ASN A 4 28.78 9.59 -15.14
CA ASN A 4 28.52 10.16 -13.81
C ASN A 4 27.72 11.47 -13.90
N GLY A 5 28.01 12.32 -14.90
CA GLY A 5 27.22 13.53 -15.14
C GLY A 5 25.77 13.26 -15.52
N ASP A 6 25.52 12.21 -16.33
CA ASP A 6 24.15 11.81 -16.71
C ASP A 6 23.37 11.27 -15.50
N ILE A 7 24.03 10.52 -14.61
CA ILE A 7 23.42 10.01 -13.36
C ILE A 7 23.07 11.17 -12.41
N ASP A 8 23.99 12.12 -12.23
CA ASP A 8 23.76 13.27 -11.36
C ASP A 8 22.62 14.16 -11.89
N GLN A 9 22.53 14.35 -13.21
CA GLN A 9 21.44 15.09 -13.83
C GLN A 9 20.09 14.37 -13.70
N MET A 10 20.05 13.05 -13.89
CA MET A 10 18.85 12.25 -13.66
C MET A 10 18.42 12.30 -12.18
N THR A 11 19.35 12.21 -11.24
CA THR A 11 19.09 12.30 -9.80
C THR A 11 18.47 13.64 -9.44
N SER A 12 19.06 14.76 -9.91
CA SER A 12 18.52 16.09 -9.69
C SER A 12 17.12 16.28 -10.29
N MET A 13 16.89 15.74 -11.50
CA MET A 13 15.58 15.83 -12.17
C MET A 13 14.50 15.10 -11.37
N ILE A 14 14.83 13.99 -10.76
CA ILE A 14 13.92 13.18 -9.98
C ILE A 14 13.68 13.75 -8.58
N GLU A 15 14.68 14.33 -7.94
CA GLU A 15 14.50 15.15 -6.73
C GLU A 15 13.52 16.28 -6.97
N SER A 16 13.63 16.95 -8.13
CA SER A 16 12.70 18.01 -8.53
C SER A 16 11.27 17.49 -8.72
N VAL A 17 11.10 16.30 -9.32
CA VAL A 17 9.79 15.66 -9.47
C VAL A 17 9.21 15.25 -8.11
N LEU A 18 10.03 14.77 -7.19
CA LEU A 18 9.59 14.46 -5.82
C LEU A 18 9.17 15.72 -5.06
N GLN A 19 9.95 16.81 -5.16
CA GLN A 19 9.60 18.09 -4.58
C GLN A 19 8.31 18.66 -5.17
N TYR A 20 8.14 18.58 -6.49
CA TYR A 20 6.90 18.99 -7.15
C TYR A 20 5.71 18.17 -6.65
N THR A 21 5.84 16.85 -6.55
CA THR A 21 4.82 15.96 -6.01
C THR A 21 4.47 16.32 -4.56
N GLN A 22 5.46 16.62 -3.72
CA GLN A 22 5.25 17.06 -2.34
C GLN A 22 4.55 18.43 -2.27
N SER A 23 4.84 19.36 -3.20
CA SER A 23 4.18 20.64 -3.25
C SER A 23 2.72 20.53 -3.68
N GLU A 24 2.40 19.72 -4.69
CA GLU A 24 1.02 19.45 -5.09
C GLU A 24 0.19 18.87 -3.93
N MET A 25 0.76 17.94 -3.17
CA MET A 25 0.09 17.36 -2.00
C MET A 25 -0.24 18.40 -0.92
N LYS A 26 0.54 19.48 -0.79
CA LYS A 26 0.27 20.56 0.18
C LYS A 26 -0.99 21.36 -0.14
N PHE A 27 -1.37 21.44 -1.41
CA PHE A 27 -2.58 22.16 -1.83
C PHE A 27 -3.84 21.29 -1.78
N GLU A 28 -3.68 19.98 -1.72
CA GLU A 28 -4.81 19.06 -1.58
C GLU A 28 -5.37 19.08 -0.15
N GLN A 29 -6.65 19.39 -0.03
CA GLN A 29 -7.31 19.47 1.27
C GLN A 29 -7.61 18.10 1.86
N LEU A 30 -7.42 17.98 3.18
CA LEU A 30 -7.89 16.83 3.94
C LEU A 30 -9.42 16.80 3.94
N ARG A 31 -10.00 15.64 3.67
CA ARG A 31 -11.44 15.38 3.71
C ARG A 31 -11.70 14.01 4.31
N GLN A 32 -12.94 13.82 4.74
CA GLN A 32 -13.41 12.48 5.08
C GLN A 32 -13.55 11.65 3.80
N ILE A 33 -12.89 10.50 3.77
CA ILE A 33 -12.98 9.55 2.68
C ILE A 33 -13.30 8.16 3.20
N SER A 34 -14.06 7.41 2.41
CA SER A 34 -14.28 5.99 2.63
C SER A 34 -13.16 5.20 1.98
N LEU A 35 -12.33 4.54 2.77
CA LEU A 35 -11.25 3.68 2.25
C LEU A 35 -11.80 2.50 1.45
N GLN A 36 -12.91 1.89 1.87
CA GLN A 36 -13.54 0.81 1.12
C GLN A 36 -13.96 1.25 -0.27
N SER A 37 -14.63 2.39 -0.38
CA SER A 37 -15.06 2.92 -1.67
C SER A 37 -13.89 3.28 -2.56
N LEU A 38 -12.84 3.90 -1.99
CA LEU A 38 -11.64 4.27 -2.72
C LEU A 38 -10.89 3.04 -3.24
N ILE A 39 -10.64 2.05 -2.38
CA ILE A 39 -9.97 0.80 -2.75
C ILE A 39 -10.81 0.05 -3.79
N GLY A 40 -12.12 -0.05 -3.58
CA GLY A 40 -13.03 -0.72 -4.50
C GLY A 40 -12.98 -0.12 -5.91
N ALA A 41 -13.00 1.23 -6.02
CA ALA A 41 -12.89 1.92 -7.31
C ALA A 41 -11.54 1.63 -7.99
N ILE A 42 -10.42 1.76 -7.24
CA ILE A 42 -9.08 1.49 -7.79
C ILE A 42 -8.96 0.04 -8.26
N VAL A 43 -9.40 -0.93 -7.45
CA VAL A 43 -9.35 -2.35 -7.82
C VAL A 43 -10.21 -2.64 -9.04
N SER A 44 -11.40 -2.01 -9.15
CA SER A 44 -12.24 -2.12 -10.35
C SER A 44 -11.51 -1.63 -11.61
N ASP A 45 -10.85 -0.48 -11.54
CA ASP A 45 -10.07 0.06 -12.67
C ASP A 45 -8.98 -0.92 -13.14
N PHE A 46 -8.28 -1.56 -12.20
CA PHE A 46 -7.29 -2.59 -12.54
C PHE A 46 -7.93 -3.85 -13.15
N GLN A 47 -9.09 -4.28 -12.66
CA GLN A 47 -9.83 -5.43 -13.18
C GLN A 47 -10.36 -5.17 -14.58
N ASP A 48 -10.86 -3.96 -14.84
CA ASP A 48 -11.33 -3.53 -16.17
C ASP A 48 -10.17 -3.51 -17.18
N ALA A 49 -8.94 -3.25 -16.71
CA ALA A 49 -7.71 -3.40 -17.49
C ALA A 49 -7.19 -4.85 -17.57
N ASN A 50 -7.99 -5.86 -17.17
CA ASN A 50 -7.63 -7.28 -17.10
C ASN A 50 -6.40 -7.59 -16.24
N GLN A 51 -6.13 -6.78 -15.21
CA GLN A 51 -5.05 -7.03 -14.26
C GLN A 51 -5.53 -7.96 -13.12
N PRO A 52 -4.69 -8.90 -12.67
CA PRO A 52 -5.05 -9.87 -11.64
C PRO A 52 -4.97 -9.26 -10.23
N VAL A 53 -5.91 -8.35 -9.93
CA VAL A 53 -6.06 -7.70 -8.63
C VAL A 53 -7.37 -8.12 -8.01
N LYS A 54 -7.38 -8.36 -6.70
CA LYS A 54 -8.59 -8.68 -5.92
C LYS A 54 -8.67 -7.81 -4.68
N PHE A 55 -9.88 -7.30 -4.39
CA PHE A 55 -10.18 -6.77 -3.07
C PHE A 55 -10.73 -7.92 -2.22
N VAL A 56 -9.98 -8.30 -1.19
CA VAL A 56 -10.32 -9.39 -0.28
C VAL A 56 -10.93 -8.77 0.97
N GLU A 57 -12.23 -8.94 1.13
CA GLU A 57 -12.86 -8.62 2.40
C GLU A 57 -12.30 -9.59 3.45
N GLN A 58 -11.55 -9.06 4.41
CA GLN A 58 -11.16 -9.86 5.55
C GLN A 58 -12.39 -10.10 6.39
N ASP A 59 -12.95 -11.32 6.29
CA ASP A 59 -13.84 -11.83 7.31
C ASP A 59 -13.07 -11.83 8.63
N SER A 60 -13.40 -10.89 9.51
CA SER A 60 -12.88 -10.83 10.88
C SER A 60 -13.13 -12.13 11.68
N LEU A 61 -13.85 -13.07 11.08
CA LEU A 61 -14.16 -14.41 11.61
C LEU A 61 -12.98 -15.39 11.54
N ALA A 62 -12.06 -15.27 10.57
CA ALA A 62 -10.97 -16.24 10.43
C ALA A 62 -9.88 -16.09 11.51
N VAL A 63 -9.65 -14.87 12.00
CA VAL A 63 -8.70 -14.62 13.09
C VAL A 63 -9.31 -15.00 14.44
N SER A 64 -10.62 -14.79 14.61
CA SER A 64 -11.35 -15.17 15.83
C SER A 64 -11.59 -16.67 15.95
N ALA A 65 -11.76 -17.41 14.87
CA ALA A 65 -12.05 -18.84 14.92
C ALA A 65 -10.91 -19.68 15.52
N LYS A 66 -9.65 -19.28 15.31
CA LYS A 66 -8.50 -19.95 15.96
C LYS A 66 -8.38 -19.64 17.46
N THR A 67 -8.90 -18.50 17.92
CA THR A 67 -8.83 -18.07 19.33
C THR A 67 -10.09 -18.50 20.13
N ILE A 68 -11.25 -18.69 19.48
CA ILE A 68 -12.54 -18.96 20.13
C ILE A 68 -12.76 -20.47 20.40
N LEU A 69 -12.00 -21.36 19.78
CA LEU A 69 -12.10 -22.81 20.06
C LEU A 69 -11.68 -23.20 21.48
N PHE A 70 -11.16 -22.25 22.28
CA PHE A 70 -10.70 -22.56 23.65
C PHE A 70 -11.49 -21.92 24.80
N ASN A 71 -12.46 -20.99 24.61
CA ASN A 71 -13.29 -20.52 25.73
C ASN A 71 -14.65 -19.94 25.31
N SER A 72 -15.67 -20.73 25.53
CA SER A 72 -17.06 -20.45 25.96
C SER A 72 -17.80 -19.18 25.49
N LYS A 73 -18.89 -19.46 24.75
CA LYS A 73 -20.14 -18.73 24.45
C LYS A 73 -20.10 -17.76 23.24
N PRO A 74 -21.05 -17.91 22.29
CA PRO A 74 -21.02 -17.24 21.01
C PRO A 74 -21.52 -15.80 21.10
N LYS A 75 -20.63 -14.82 20.99
CA LYS A 75 -20.98 -13.47 20.59
C LYS A 75 -20.99 -13.37 19.04
N LEU A 76 -21.72 -14.28 18.42
CA LEU A 76 -21.73 -14.44 16.95
C LEU A 76 -22.47 -13.32 16.21
N PHE A 77 -23.14 -12.40 16.91
CA PHE A 77 -23.99 -11.39 16.27
C PHE A 77 -23.29 -10.05 16.00
N TYR A 78 -22.23 -9.75 16.74
CA TYR A 78 -21.55 -8.44 16.61
C TYR A 78 -20.49 -8.37 15.52
N SER A 79 -19.91 -9.49 15.12
CA SER A 79 -18.83 -9.50 14.12
C SER A 79 -19.33 -9.29 12.69
N LYS A 80 -20.56 -9.71 12.37
CA LYS A 80 -21.14 -9.54 11.03
C LYS A 80 -21.58 -8.09 10.73
N ILE A 81 -21.76 -7.28 11.78
CA ILE A 81 -22.09 -5.85 11.66
C ILE A 81 -20.82 -5.01 11.48
N LEU A 82 -19.67 -5.48 12.00
CA LEU A 82 -18.39 -4.75 11.91
C LEU A 82 -17.67 -4.92 10.56
N SER A 83 -17.93 -6.01 9.83
CA SER A 83 -17.36 -6.24 8.49
C SER A 83 -17.95 -5.33 7.40
N ALA A 84 -19.10 -4.72 7.66
CA ALA A 84 -19.74 -3.75 6.77
C ALA A 84 -19.47 -2.28 7.19
N GLN A 85 -18.59 -2.04 8.18
CA GLN A 85 -18.29 -0.66 8.60
C GLN A 85 -17.45 0.04 7.55
N ASN A 86 -18.04 1.07 6.97
CA ASN A 86 -17.37 2.02 6.11
C ASN A 86 -16.20 2.66 6.88
N VAL A 87 -14.97 2.29 6.52
CA VAL A 87 -13.75 2.81 7.19
C VAL A 87 -13.51 4.23 6.71
N ILE A 88 -13.90 5.18 7.53
CA ILE A 88 -13.70 6.61 7.26
C ILE A 88 -12.38 7.07 7.88
N ILE A 89 -11.59 7.79 7.10
CA ILE A 89 -10.39 8.49 7.55
C ILE A 89 -10.41 9.94 7.06
N TYR A 90 -9.60 10.79 7.69
CA TYR A 90 -9.26 12.12 7.16
C TYR A 90 -8.00 12.01 6.32
N ALA A 91 -8.12 12.17 5.02
CA ALA A 91 -6.98 12.06 4.11
C ALA A 91 -7.14 12.98 2.89
N ARG A 92 -6.05 13.13 2.15
CA ARG A 92 -6.04 13.74 0.81
C ARG A 92 -6.39 12.66 -0.21
N PRO A 93 -7.55 12.76 -0.90
CA PRO A 93 -8.06 11.67 -1.75
C PRO A 93 -7.12 11.28 -2.89
N LEU A 94 -6.58 12.25 -3.62
CA LEU A 94 -5.69 11.99 -4.76
C LEU A 94 -4.35 11.41 -4.30
N SER A 95 -3.81 11.93 -3.19
CA SER A 95 -2.59 11.39 -2.56
C SER A 95 -2.81 9.93 -2.16
N MET A 96 -3.94 9.63 -1.53
CA MET A 96 -4.26 8.28 -1.10
C MET A 96 -4.48 7.34 -2.28
N GLN A 97 -5.21 7.78 -3.32
CA GLN A 97 -5.35 7.05 -4.57
C GLN A 97 -3.99 6.72 -5.18
N ARG A 98 -3.09 7.71 -5.26
CA ARG A 98 -1.75 7.55 -5.80
C ARG A 98 -0.92 6.54 -4.99
N ALA A 99 -1.01 6.58 -3.66
CA ALA A 99 -0.31 5.62 -2.81
C ALA A 99 -0.78 4.19 -3.06
N ILE A 100 -2.10 3.96 -3.06
CA ILE A 100 -2.69 2.64 -3.28
C ILE A 100 -2.34 2.11 -4.68
N THR A 101 -2.49 2.94 -5.73
CA THR A 101 -2.14 2.57 -7.11
C THR A 101 -0.67 2.18 -7.22
N ASN A 102 0.26 2.97 -6.65
CA ASN A 102 1.69 2.63 -6.65
C ASN A 102 1.98 1.29 -5.95
N LEU A 103 1.28 0.97 -4.87
CA LEU A 103 1.46 -0.31 -4.17
C LEU A 103 0.93 -1.48 -4.99
N ILE A 104 -0.23 -1.33 -5.63
CA ILE A 104 -0.82 -2.37 -6.50
C ILE A 104 0.07 -2.58 -7.74
N ASP A 105 0.53 -1.51 -8.39
CA ASP A 105 1.46 -1.59 -9.53
C ASP A 105 2.75 -2.33 -9.16
N ASN A 106 3.29 -2.07 -7.98
CA ASN A 106 4.47 -2.78 -7.48
C ASN A 106 4.16 -4.27 -7.27
N ALA A 107 3.04 -4.60 -6.64
CA ALA A 107 2.64 -5.99 -6.42
C ALA A 107 2.44 -6.75 -7.73
N LEU A 108 1.80 -6.16 -8.73
CA LEU A 108 1.65 -6.75 -10.06
C LEU A 108 2.98 -6.94 -10.77
N LYS A 109 3.85 -5.96 -10.66
CA LYS A 109 5.14 -5.93 -11.34
C LYS A 109 6.12 -6.97 -10.81
N TYR A 110 6.12 -7.21 -9.52
CA TYR A 110 7.04 -8.12 -8.85
C TYR A 110 6.39 -9.45 -8.49
N GLY A 111 5.09 -9.46 -8.17
CA GLY A 111 4.34 -10.62 -7.74
C GLY A 111 3.32 -11.16 -8.75
N ARG A 112 3.17 -10.52 -9.91
CA ARG A 112 2.26 -10.90 -11.01
C ARG A 112 0.76 -10.82 -10.68
N LYS A 113 0.37 -10.84 -9.42
CA LYS A 113 -0.99 -10.64 -8.92
C LYS A 113 -0.96 -9.93 -7.57
N ALA A 114 -2.05 -9.28 -7.21
CA ALA A 114 -2.16 -8.55 -5.96
C ALA A 114 -3.49 -8.84 -5.26
N ASN A 115 -3.43 -9.08 -3.95
CA ASN A 115 -4.59 -9.06 -3.09
C ASN A 115 -4.54 -7.81 -2.21
N VAL A 116 -5.60 -7.02 -2.26
CA VAL A 116 -5.76 -5.83 -1.43
C VAL A 116 -6.75 -6.15 -0.33
N SER A 117 -6.44 -5.82 0.90
CA SER A 117 -7.36 -5.93 2.02
C SER A 117 -7.30 -4.71 2.92
N LEU A 118 -8.36 -4.49 3.70
CA LEU A 118 -8.49 -3.35 4.59
C LEU A 118 -8.78 -3.84 6.00
N GLN A 119 -7.95 -3.42 6.96
CA GLN A 119 -8.17 -3.64 8.37
C GLN A 119 -8.40 -2.30 9.08
N ALA A 120 -9.37 -2.28 9.98
CA ALA A 120 -9.65 -1.10 10.79
C ALA A 120 -9.55 -1.43 12.28
N GLU A 121 -8.74 -0.68 12.97
CA GLU A 121 -8.66 -0.64 14.42
C GLU A 121 -9.29 0.67 14.93
N SER A 122 -9.35 0.86 16.25
CA SER A 122 -9.98 2.04 16.84
C SER A 122 -9.32 3.37 16.42
N GLN A 123 -8.00 3.38 16.23
CA GLN A 123 -7.23 4.61 15.95
C GLN A 123 -6.49 4.60 14.60
N LYS A 124 -6.47 3.47 13.90
CA LYS A 124 -5.81 3.36 12.61
C LYS A 124 -6.58 2.47 11.64
N ALA A 125 -6.40 2.76 10.36
CA ALA A 125 -6.79 1.90 9.27
C ALA A 125 -5.53 1.44 8.54
N SER A 126 -5.46 0.17 8.17
CA SER A 126 -4.33 -0.45 7.46
C SER A 126 -4.79 -1.02 6.14
N ILE A 127 -4.23 -0.50 5.05
CA ILE A 127 -4.39 -1.04 3.71
C ILE A 127 -3.26 -2.03 3.51
N ILE A 128 -3.59 -3.28 3.24
CA ILE A 128 -2.65 -4.39 3.13
C ILE A 128 -2.66 -4.85 1.69
N ILE A 129 -1.50 -4.91 1.08
CA ILE A 129 -1.31 -5.45 -0.26
C ILE A 129 -0.37 -6.64 -0.18
N ASP A 130 -0.89 -7.81 -0.55
CA ASP A 130 -0.14 -9.06 -0.65
C ASP A 130 0.23 -9.31 -2.11
N ASP A 131 1.50 -9.50 -2.38
CA ASP A 131 2.00 -9.97 -3.67
C ASP A 131 2.42 -11.45 -3.60
N TYR A 132 2.78 -12.01 -4.75
CA TYR A 132 3.11 -13.42 -4.91
C TYR A 132 4.48 -13.59 -5.59
N GLY A 133 5.36 -12.64 -5.37
CA GLY A 133 6.70 -12.63 -5.96
C GLY A 133 7.73 -13.38 -5.13
N ASP A 134 8.83 -13.76 -5.80
CA ASP A 134 10.04 -14.22 -5.12
C ASP A 134 10.61 -13.05 -4.31
N SER A 135 10.55 -13.19 -3.01
CA SER A 135 10.71 -12.08 -2.10
C SER A 135 12.15 -11.60 -1.96
N GLU A 136 12.35 -10.31 -2.12
CA GLU A 136 13.41 -9.59 -1.45
C GLU A 136 13.30 -9.76 0.07
N THR A 137 14.38 -9.58 0.81
CA THR A 137 14.28 -9.57 2.28
C THR A 137 13.55 -8.31 2.77
N VAL A 138 12.87 -8.42 3.91
CA VAL A 138 12.16 -7.27 4.51
C VAL A 138 13.13 -6.09 4.75
N GLU A 139 14.36 -6.37 5.12
CA GLU A 139 15.43 -5.38 5.31
C GLU A 139 15.76 -4.64 4.01
N ASN A 140 15.82 -5.36 2.88
CA ASN A 140 16.03 -4.76 1.57
C ASN A 140 14.85 -3.85 1.19
N LEU A 141 13.60 -4.28 1.44
CA LEU A 141 12.42 -3.48 1.14
C LEU A 141 12.35 -2.18 1.94
N LYS A 142 12.75 -2.20 3.22
CA LYS A 142 12.89 -0.96 4.01
C LYS A 142 13.88 0.02 3.40
N GLN A 143 14.97 -0.48 2.78
CA GLN A 143 15.90 0.38 2.07
C GLN A 143 15.34 0.91 0.74
N LEU A 144 14.35 0.22 0.14
CA LEU A 144 13.71 0.61 -1.13
C LEU A 144 12.69 1.76 -0.96
N THR A 145 12.36 2.16 0.26
CA THR A 145 11.58 3.38 0.51
C THR A 145 12.40 4.66 0.29
N ALA A 146 13.74 4.55 0.31
CA ALA A 146 14.59 5.65 -0.13
C ALA A 146 14.51 5.80 -1.65
N PRO A 147 14.44 7.05 -2.19
CA PRO A 147 14.40 7.30 -3.63
C PRO A 147 15.55 6.59 -4.35
N PHE A 148 15.29 6.07 -5.56
CA PHE A 148 16.26 5.42 -6.47
C PHE A 148 16.86 4.11 -5.99
N LYS A 149 16.50 3.62 -4.84
CA LYS A 149 16.91 2.27 -4.44
C LYS A 149 16.06 1.23 -5.15
N ARG A 150 16.73 0.28 -5.79
CA ARG A 150 16.11 -0.86 -6.47
C ARG A 150 16.70 -2.14 -5.90
N GLY A 151 15.86 -3.17 -5.77
CA GLY A 151 16.30 -4.49 -5.32
C GLY A 151 17.34 -5.10 -6.26
N LYS A 152 18.18 -5.99 -5.74
CA LYS A 152 19.29 -6.60 -6.49
C LYS A 152 18.82 -7.47 -7.66
N ASN A 153 17.61 -8.03 -7.58
CA ASN A 153 17.05 -8.98 -8.56
C ASN A 153 16.27 -8.31 -9.70
N VAL A 154 16.32 -6.96 -9.82
CA VAL A 154 15.41 -6.17 -10.66
C VAL A 154 16.04 -5.70 -11.97
N LYS A 155 17.16 -6.30 -12.42
CA LYS A 155 17.90 -5.83 -13.62
C LYS A 155 17.05 -5.77 -14.89
N ASN A 156 15.99 -6.58 -14.99
CA ASN A 156 15.15 -6.67 -16.20
C ASN A 156 13.73 -6.07 -16.03
N ILE A 157 13.39 -5.50 -14.88
CA ILE A 157 12.06 -4.96 -14.64
C ILE A 157 12.10 -3.43 -14.82
N LYS A 158 11.35 -2.89 -15.79
CA LYS A 158 11.29 -1.43 -16.04
C LYS A 158 10.67 -0.70 -14.84
N GLY A 159 11.30 0.38 -14.36
CA GLY A 159 10.75 1.25 -13.33
C GLY A 159 11.80 2.19 -12.75
N THR A 160 11.34 3.32 -12.26
CA THR A 160 12.15 4.43 -11.75
C THR A 160 12.67 4.23 -10.32
N GLY A 161 12.09 3.30 -9.54
CA GLY A 161 12.44 3.11 -8.12
C GLY A 161 11.86 4.20 -7.19
N ILE A 162 10.91 5.01 -7.66
CA ILE A 162 10.35 6.13 -6.91
C ILE A 162 9.01 5.78 -6.23
N GLY A 163 8.31 4.76 -6.73
CA GLY A 163 6.94 4.45 -6.26
C GLY A 163 6.83 4.26 -4.74
N LEU A 164 7.72 3.48 -4.13
CA LEU A 164 7.71 3.26 -2.68
C LEU A 164 8.11 4.51 -1.89
N ALA A 165 9.02 5.34 -2.42
CA ALA A 165 9.38 6.61 -1.80
C ALA A 165 8.18 7.57 -1.76
N ILE A 166 7.40 7.64 -2.85
CA ILE A 166 6.15 8.43 -2.89
C ILE A 166 5.17 7.91 -1.85
N VAL A 167 4.97 6.60 -1.75
CA VAL A 167 4.06 6.01 -0.76
C VAL A 167 4.50 6.32 0.66
N SER A 168 5.80 6.19 0.98
CA SER A 168 6.35 6.53 2.29
C SER A 168 6.09 8.00 2.64
N THR A 169 6.35 8.91 1.71
CA THR A 169 6.08 10.34 1.90
C THR A 169 4.59 10.62 2.14
N ILE A 170 3.71 9.96 1.38
CA ILE A 170 2.25 10.11 1.58
C ILE A 170 1.83 9.58 2.95
N ALA A 171 2.34 8.43 3.37
CA ALA A 171 2.07 7.87 4.69
C ALA A 171 2.47 8.84 5.80
N GLU A 172 3.71 9.34 5.76
CA GLU A 172 4.25 10.29 6.74
C GLU A 172 3.44 11.59 6.82
N GLN A 173 3.03 12.15 5.67
CA GLN A 173 2.22 13.37 5.62
C GLN A 173 0.80 13.20 6.15
N HIS A 174 0.33 11.95 6.28
CA HIS A 174 -0.94 11.61 6.90
C HIS A 174 -0.75 11.10 8.34
N GLY A 175 0.45 11.23 8.93
CA GLY A 175 0.74 10.74 10.28
C GLY A 175 0.75 9.22 10.39
N GLY A 176 0.86 8.54 9.27
CA GLY A 176 0.89 7.09 9.15
C GLY A 176 2.29 6.55 8.89
N ASN A 177 2.36 5.30 8.51
CA ASN A 177 3.62 4.64 8.16
C ASN A 177 3.43 3.54 7.11
N LEU A 178 4.54 3.19 6.44
CA LEU A 178 4.64 2.09 5.51
C LEU A 178 5.52 1.00 6.12
N THR A 179 5.01 -0.23 6.20
CA THR A 179 5.75 -1.38 6.72
C THR A 179 5.70 -2.56 5.76
N PHE A 180 6.66 -3.46 5.91
CA PHE A 180 6.82 -4.63 5.06
C PHE A 180 6.91 -5.87 5.95
N ASP A 181 6.27 -6.94 5.49
CA ASP A 181 6.27 -8.24 6.15
C ASP A 181 6.32 -9.34 5.09
N ARG A 182 6.53 -10.56 5.53
CA ARG A 182 6.42 -11.76 4.70
C ARG A 182 5.15 -12.50 5.03
N TRP A 183 4.53 -13.07 4.01
CA TRP A 183 3.46 -14.04 4.19
C TRP A 183 3.80 -15.32 3.41
N GLU A 184 2.98 -16.35 3.50
CA GLU A 184 3.35 -17.69 3.02
C GLU A 184 3.73 -17.75 1.54
N GLU A 185 3.13 -16.91 0.69
CA GLU A 185 3.29 -16.97 -0.77
C GLU A 185 4.05 -15.76 -1.36
N GLY A 186 4.53 -14.81 -0.55
CA GLY A 186 5.21 -13.63 -1.07
C GLY A 186 5.50 -12.54 -0.06
N MET A 187 5.34 -11.30 -0.50
CA MET A 187 5.54 -10.12 0.34
C MET A 187 4.21 -9.47 0.69
N ARG A 188 4.20 -8.84 1.85
CA ARG A 188 3.10 -8.03 2.36
C ARG A 188 3.57 -6.61 2.59
N VAL A 189 2.86 -5.67 2.00
CA VAL A 189 3.07 -4.24 2.24
C VAL A 189 1.87 -3.69 2.98
N ILE A 190 2.12 -2.93 4.05
CA ILE A 190 1.08 -2.39 4.93
C ILE A 190 1.22 -0.88 4.99
N LEU A 191 0.22 -0.18 4.48
CA LEU A 191 0.07 1.28 4.60
C LEU A 191 -0.92 1.55 5.73
N SER A 192 -0.42 2.07 6.84
CA SER A 192 -1.23 2.40 8.03
C SER A 192 -1.45 3.90 8.12
N ILE A 193 -2.71 4.34 8.30
CA ILE A 193 -3.11 5.74 8.40
C ILE A 193 -3.99 5.92 9.66
N PRO A 194 -3.83 7.00 10.45
CA PRO A 194 -4.73 7.34 11.54
C PRO A 194 -6.18 7.52 11.08
N ARG A 195 -7.12 7.19 11.98
CA ARG A 195 -8.57 7.35 11.76
C ARG A 195 -9.07 8.62 12.42
#